data_ac541bdd139bff383538624e4a2a99ba
#
_entry.id   ac541bdd139bff383538624e4a2a99ba
#
_cell.length_a   1.000
_cell.length_b   1.000
_cell.length_c   1.000
_cell.angle_alpha   90.00
_cell.angle_beta   90.00
_cell.angle_gamma   90.00
#
_symmetry.space_group_name_H-M   'P 1'
#
loop_
_entity.id
_entity.type
_entity.pdbx_description
1 polymer ?
#
loop_
_entity_poly.entity_id
_entity_poly.type
_entity_poly.pdbx_seq_one_letter_code
_entity_poly.pdbx_strand_id
1 'polypeptide(L)'
;MSRQRRKKKDSGGDENGAPGWMTTYGDLMSLLLAFFILIVSFSSVQESEFKKAMGSLQRALGLLKSNVALMSPTQATVYIPPRAKVREVIERMLRTLNMPEIEDNISFESSDEGVRVRISNPLLFDIGKANLKSGIFPVLDELATLLDTSTFQVIIEGHTDNIPINNEQFRSNWELSAARSVAVVEYFVHLGLDPKRFTAVAYGEYRPLEPNITSEGRAKNRRVEVFIPYTNQMEHPPLQDLTKE
;
A
#
# COMPACT_ATOMS: atom_id res chain seq x y z
N MET A 1 -9.86 13.14 102.15
CA MET A 1 -8.90 12.86 101.07
C MET A 1 -9.66 12.55 99.80
N SER A 2 -9.83 13.49 98.89
CA SER A 2 -10.69 13.40 97.71
C SER A 2 -9.78 13.31 96.46
N ARG A 3 -9.85 12.19 95.73
CA ARG A 3 -9.11 11.93 94.50
C ARG A 3 -9.93 12.44 93.33
N GLN A 4 -9.51 13.57 92.72
CA GLN A 4 -10.09 14.04 91.44
C GLN A 4 -9.65 13.15 90.29
N ARG A 5 -10.64 12.51 89.61
CA ARG A 5 -10.49 11.83 88.33
C ARG A 5 -10.46 12.83 87.18
N ARG A 6 -9.33 12.94 86.50
CA ARG A 6 -9.19 13.73 85.27
C ARG A 6 -9.97 13.00 84.20
N LYS A 7 -11.00 13.61 83.58
CA LYS A 7 -11.69 13.18 82.36
C LYS A 7 -10.74 13.43 81.18
N LYS A 8 -10.42 12.34 80.48
CA LYS A 8 -9.78 12.38 79.15
C LYS A 8 -10.77 12.94 78.17
N LYS A 9 -10.42 14.01 77.47
CA LYS A 9 -11.20 14.62 76.41
C LYS A 9 -10.96 13.80 75.16
N ASP A 10 -11.93 13.01 74.70
CA ASP A 10 -11.94 12.38 73.38
C ASP A 10 -12.11 13.49 72.38
N SER A 11 -11.08 13.72 71.58
CA SER A 11 -11.14 14.51 70.39
C SER A 11 -11.81 13.65 69.30
N GLY A 12 -13.11 13.89 69.09
CA GLY A 12 -13.83 13.35 67.95
C GLY A 12 -13.19 13.87 66.67
N GLY A 13 -12.54 12.98 65.97
CA GLY A 13 -12.11 13.24 64.59
C GLY A 13 -13.33 13.28 63.69
N ASP A 14 -13.44 14.28 62.87
CA ASP A 14 -14.41 14.41 61.79
C ASP A 14 -14.31 13.21 60.86
N GLU A 15 -15.32 12.29 60.97
CA GLU A 15 -15.43 11.08 60.11
C GLU A 15 -15.93 11.37 58.67
N ASN A 16 -15.87 12.61 58.19
CA ASN A 16 -16.32 12.95 56.83
C ASN A 16 -15.16 13.26 55.88
N GLY A 17 -13.93 12.93 56.23
CA GLY A 17 -12.80 13.05 55.31
C GLY A 17 -12.64 11.82 54.41
N ALA A 18 -12.43 12.00 53.12
CA ALA A 18 -12.13 10.90 52.21
C ALA A 18 -10.95 10.06 52.74
N PRO A 19 -11.02 8.71 52.64
CA PRO A 19 -9.91 7.86 53.10
C PRO A 19 -8.59 8.27 52.50
N GLY A 20 -7.51 8.31 53.32
CA GLY A 20 -6.20 8.80 52.85
C GLY A 20 -5.64 8.10 51.59
N TRP A 21 -6.04 6.85 51.37
CA TRP A 21 -5.67 6.13 50.12
C TRP A 21 -6.32 6.74 48.87
N MET A 22 -7.48 7.41 48.98
CA MET A 22 -8.19 8.01 47.85
C MET A 22 -7.41 9.22 47.31
N THR A 23 -6.66 9.92 48.13
CA THR A 23 -5.80 11.01 47.71
C THR A 23 -4.61 10.50 46.88
N THR A 24 -3.98 9.40 47.34
CA THR A 24 -2.88 8.75 46.61
C THR A 24 -3.34 8.11 45.31
N TYR A 25 -4.54 7.53 45.32
CA TYR A 25 -5.15 6.99 44.12
C TYR A 25 -5.49 8.09 43.08
N GLY A 26 -6.04 9.22 43.54
CA GLY A 26 -6.33 10.38 42.69
C GLY A 26 -5.06 10.96 42.06
N ASP A 27 -3.97 11.02 42.82
CA ASP A 27 -2.68 11.50 42.32
C ASP A 27 -2.10 10.57 41.24
N LEU A 28 -2.13 9.26 41.47
CA LEU A 28 -1.72 8.27 40.48
C LEU A 28 -2.57 8.34 39.19
N MET A 29 -3.89 8.52 39.32
CA MET A 29 -4.79 8.65 38.15
C MET A 29 -4.51 9.94 37.39
N SER A 30 -4.23 11.05 38.09
CA SER A 30 -3.89 12.33 37.47
C SER A 30 -2.58 12.26 36.71
N LEU A 31 -1.57 11.62 37.28
CA LEU A 31 -0.29 11.38 36.60
C LEU A 31 -0.42 10.48 35.40
N LEU A 32 -1.22 9.43 35.49
CA LEU A 32 -1.51 8.52 34.37
C LEU A 32 -2.25 9.26 33.23
N LEU A 33 -3.24 10.08 33.57
CA LEU A 33 -3.98 10.89 32.60
C LEU A 33 -3.05 11.90 31.92
N ALA A 34 -2.22 12.61 32.68
CA ALA A 34 -1.25 13.55 32.14
C ALA A 34 -0.26 12.86 31.19
N PHE A 35 0.19 11.65 31.54
CA PHE A 35 1.06 10.84 30.70
C PHE A 35 0.40 10.44 29.37
N PHE A 36 -0.88 10.01 29.41
CA PHE A 36 -1.62 9.69 28.19
C PHE A 36 -1.85 10.92 27.30
N ILE A 37 -2.20 12.08 27.89
CA ILE A 37 -2.35 13.33 27.15
C ILE A 37 -1.01 13.70 26.47
N LEU A 38 0.10 13.51 27.16
CA LEU A 38 1.42 13.80 26.63
C LEU A 38 1.77 12.86 25.46
N ILE A 39 1.52 11.55 25.59
CA ILE A 39 1.71 10.58 24.50
C ILE A 39 0.82 10.92 23.29
N VAL A 40 -0.45 11.22 23.51
CA VAL A 40 -1.39 11.59 22.43
C VAL A 40 -0.94 12.88 21.76
N SER A 41 -0.42 13.85 22.51
CA SER A 41 0.12 15.09 21.96
C SER A 41 1.34 14.88 21.07
N PHE A 42 2.20 13.91 21.37
CA PHE A 42 3.33 13.53 20.51
C PHE A 42 2.95 12.58 19.37
N SER A 43 1.82 11.89 19.47
CA SER A 43 1.33 10.98 18.44
C SER A 43 0.93 11.67 17.12
N SER A 44 0.78 13.00 17.12
CA SER A 44 0.47 13.80 15.95
C SER A 44 1.67 14.38 15.22
N VAL A 45 2.90 13.95 15.54
CA VAL A 45 4.08 14.32 14.75
C VAL A 45 3.93 13.70 13.39
N GLN A 46 3.54 14.51 12.41
CA GLN A 46 3.44 14.09 11.02
C GLN A 46 4.80 13.51 10.58
N GLU A 47 4.80 12.28 10.09
CA GLU A 47 6.02 11.60 9.59
C GLU A 47 6.82 12.46 8.61
N SER A 48 6.17 13.35 7.89
CA SER A 48 6.77 14.31 6.97
C SER A 48 7.66 15.35 7.67
N GLU A 49 7.26 15.85 8.84
CA GLU A 49 8.03 16.82 9.62
C GLU A 49 9.23 16.17 10.32
N PHE A 50 9.03 14.96 10.85
CA PHE A 50 10.13 14.17 11.42
C PHE A 50 11.18 13.81 10.37
N LYS A 51 10.78 13.39 9.16
CA LYS A 51 11.69 13.12 8.03
C LYS A 51 12.44 14.39 7.59
N LYS A 52 11.79 15.55 7.57
CA LYS A 52 12.47 16.84 7.29
C LYS A 52 13.49 17.22 8.36
N ALA A 53 13.12 17.10 9.64
CA ALA A 53 14.02 17.41 10.75
C ALA A 53 15.22 16.44 10.78
N MET A 54 14.99 15.14 10.56
CA MET A 54 16.04 14.14 10.49
C MET A 54 16.97 14.36 9.29
N GLY A 55 16.42 14.73 8.11
CA GLY A 55 17.21 15.07 6.93
C GLY A 55 18.07 16.35 7.11
N SER A 56 17.60 17.33 7.87
CA SER A 56 18.40 18.53 8.20
C SER A 56 19.49 18.21 9.22
N LEU A 57 19.20 17.35 10.21
CA LEU A 57 20.16 16.89 11.20
C LEU A 57 21.28 16.04 10.57
N GLN A 58 20.95 15.13 9.65
CA GLN A 58 21.92 14.33 8.90
C GLN A 58 22.84 15.19 8.05
N ARG A 59 22.32 16.26 7.43
CA ARG A 59 23.14 17.26 6.70
C ARG A 59 24.03 18.06 7.63
N ALA A 60 23.55 18.48 8.78
CA ALA A 60 24.31 19.25 9.77
C ALA A 60 25.42 18.43 10.43
N LEU A 61 25.22 17.13 10.63
CA LEU A 61 26.21 16.24 11.25
C LEU A 61 27.23 15.66 10.26
N GLY A 62 27.15 15.98 8.97
CA GLY A 62 28.11 15.54 7.96
C GLY A 62 28.20 14.01 7.81
N LEU A 63 27.20 13.24 8.23
CA LEU A 63 27.20 11.78 8.22
C LEU A 63 26.96 11.16 6.85
N LEU A 64 26.75 11.98 5.83
CA LEU A 64 26.67 11.53 4.44
C LEU A 64 27.95 11.93 3.72
N LYS A 65 28.98 11.08 3.75
CA LYS A 65 29.90 10.97 2.63
C LYS A 65 29.15 10.34 1.47
N SER A 66 28.32 11.13 0.84
CA SER A 66 27.73 10.78 -0.44
C SER A 66 28.64 11.32 -1.53
N ASN A 67 29.17 10.42 -2.34
CA ASN A 67 29.64 10.78 -3.69
C ASN A 67 28.43 11.20 -4.52
N VAL A 68 27.83 12.34 -4.18
CA VAL A 68 26.89 13.01 -5.08
C VAL A 68 27.77 13.82 -6.03
N ALA A 69 28.06 13.22 -7.17
CA ALA A 69 28.40 13.99 -8.35
C ALA A 69 27.37 15.10 -8.47
N LEU A 70 27.86 16.35 -8.59
CA LEU A 70 27.08 17.54 -8.92
C LEU A 70 26.48 17.36 -10.32
N MET A 71 25.46 16.53 -10.45
CA MET A 71 24.54 16.62 -11.56
C MET A 71 23.57 17.74 -11.22
N SER A 72 23.68 18.83 -11.98
CA SER A 72 22.64 19.87 -12.04
C SER A 72 21.28 19.17 -12.09
N PRO A 73 20.34 19.55 -11.23
CA PRO A 73 18.99 19.02 -11.36
C PRO A 73 18.36 19.69 -12.58
N THR A 74 18.49 19.09 -13.74
CA THR A 74 17.41 19.21 -14.70
C THR A 74 16.25 18.53 -14.00
N GLN A 75 15.47 19.33 -13.28
CA GLN A 75 14.22 18.92 -12.69
C GLN A 75 13.31 18.48 -13.84
N ALA A 76 13.41 17.23 -14.23
CA ALA A 76 12.25 16.55 -14.76
C ALA A 76 11.24 16.60 -13.61
N THR A 77 10.37 17.59 -13.65
CA THR A 77 9.22 17.67 -12.76
C THR A 77 8.42 16.41 -13.06
N VAL A 78 8.63 15.36 -12.26
CA VAL A 78 7.78 14.17 -12.31
C VAL A 78 6.40 14.69 -11.95
N TYR A 79 5.58 14.87 -12.97
CA TYR A 79 4.19 15.26 -12.79
C TYR A 79 3.49 14.08 -12.12
N ILE A 80 3.35 14.16 -10.80
CA ILE A 80 2.50 13.25 -10.03
C ILE A 80 1.08 13.78 -10.21
N PRO A 81 0.23 13.14 -11.00
CA PRO A 81 -1.15 13.62 -11.11
C PRO A 81 -1.76 13.55 -9.71
N PRO A 82 -2.48 14.61 -9.27
CA PRO A 82 -3.19 14.56 -8.00
C PRO A 82 -4.06 13.31 -7.98
N ARG A 83 -4.09 12.59 -6.85
CA ARG A 83 -4.91 11.36 -6.65
C ARG A 83 -6.33 11.50 -7.21
N ALA A 84 -6.91 12.72 -7.11
CA ALA A 84 -8.20 13.06 -7.67
C ALA A 84 -8.25 12.92 -9.20
N LYS A 85 -7.19 13.28 -9.93
CA LYS A 85 -7.17 13.19 -11.39
C LYS A 85 -7.11 11.75 -11.90
N VAL A 86 -6.31 10.90 -11.25
CA VAL A 86 -6.23 9.48 -11.63
C VAL A 86 -7.59 8.82 -11.42
N ARG A 87 -8.22 9.07 -10.27
CA ARG A 87 -9.56 8.56 -9.98
C ARG A 87 -10.61 9.09 -10.98
N GLU A 88 -10.60 10.37 -11.29
CA GLU A 88 -11.52 10.99 -12.24
C GLU A 88 -11.38 10.39 -13.66
N VAL A 89 -10.15 10.18 -14.13
CA VAL A 89 -9.90 9.55 -15.43
C VAL A 89 -10.43 8.12 -15.46
N ILE A 90 -10.19 7.36 -14.41
CA ILE A 90 -10.68 5.99 -14.27
C ILE A 90 -12.21 5.94 -14.21
N GLU A 91 -12.85 6.81 -13.43
CA GLU A 91 -14.31 6.90 -13.36
C GLU A 91 -14.91 7.35 -14.72
N ARG A 92 -14.23 8.23 -15.44
CA ARG A 92 -14.61 8.62 -16.79
C ARG A 92 -14.50 7.45 -17.76
N MET A 93 -13.40 6.69 -17.69
CA MET A 93 -13.17 5.50 -18.47
C MET A 93 -14.31 4.47 -18.31
N LEU A 94 -14.66 4.16 -17.06
CA LEU A 94 -15.77 3.24 -16.76
C LEU A 94 -17.11 3.73 -17.35
N ARG A 95 -17.40 5.04 -17.26
CA ARG A 95 -18.61 5.62 -17.85
C ARG A 95 -18.60 5.61 -19.38
N THR A 96 -17.43 5.83 -19.98
CA THR A 96 -17.30 5.87 -21.45
C THR A 96 -17.47 4.49 -22.06
N LEU A 97 -16.98 3.45 -21.40
CA LEU A 97 -17.09 2.08 -21.88
C LEU A 97 -18.51 1.51 -21.78
N ASN A 98 -19.38 2.11 -20.94
CA ASN A 98 -20.82 1.77 -20.77
C ASN A 98 -21.12 0.25 -20.85
N MET A 99 -20.23 -0.56 -20.29
CA MET A 99 -20.33 -2.03 -20.29
C MET A 99 -20.57 -2.51 -18.85
N PRO A 100 -21.79 -2.89 -18.47
CA PRO A 100 -22.09 -3.32 -17.09
C PRO A 100 -21.25 -4.54 -16.65
N GLU A 101 -20.85 -5.41 -17.59
CA GLU A 101 -19.98 -6.56 -17.29
C GLU A 101 -18.57 -6.14 -16.84
N ILE A 102 -18.14 -4.92 -17.14
CA ILE A 102 -16.83 -4.38 -16.76
C ILE A 102 -16.83 -3.89 -15.31
N GLU A 103 -17.91 -3.26 -14.84
CA GLU A 103 -18.00 -2.68 -13.50
C GLU A 103 -17.80 -3.73 -12.39
N ASP A 104 -18.33 -4.94 -12.58
CA ASP A 104 -18.19 -6.03 -11.62
C ASP A 104 -16.82 -6.72 -11.68
N ASN A 105 -16.09 -6.57 -12.78
CA ASN A 105 -14.85 -7.29 -13.07
C ASN A 105 -13.59 -6.43 -13.00
N ILE A 106 -13.73 -5.11 -12.82
CA ILE A 106 -12.62 -4.18 -12.64
C ILE A 106 -12.81 -3.39 -11.35
N SER A 107 -11.79 -3.40 -10.51
CA SER A 107 -11.79 -2.59 -9.29
C SER A 107 -10.54 -1.72 -9.20
N PHE A 108 -10.69 -0.58 -8.54
CA PHE A 108 -9.64 0.42 -8.38
C PHE A 108 -9.40 0.67 -6.90
N GLU A 109 -8.14 0.63 -6.53
CA GLU A 109 -7.71 0.96 -5.19
C GLU A 109 -6.63 2.04 -5.26
N SER A 110 -6.82 3.14 -4.53
CA SER A 110 -5.82 4.18 -4.38
C SER A 110 -5.30 4.15 -2.96
N SER A 111 -3.99 3.94 -2.81
CA SER A 111 -3.26 3.96 -1.54
C SER A 111 -2.27 5.13 -1.51
N ASP A 112 -1.48 5.23 -0.42
CA ASP A 112 -0.38 6.19 -0.33
C ASP A 112 0.81 5.81 -1.22
N GLU A 113 0.88 4.55 -1.63
CA GLU A 113 1.96 4.00 -2.44
C GLU A 113 1.72 4.16 -3.94
N GLY A 114 0.46 4.17 -4.38
CA GLY A 114 0.11 4.21 -5.79
C GLY A 114 -1.36 3.89 -6.06
N VAL A 115 -1.65 3.68 -7.34
CA VAL A 115 -2.96 3.23 -7.82
C VAL A 115 -2.85 1.80 -8.30
N ARG A 116 -3.79 0.98 -7.91
CA ARG A 116 -3.92 -0.42 -8.29
C ARG A 116 -5.22 -0.65 -9.04
N VAL A 117 -5.10 -1.14 -10.25
CA VAL A 117 -6.23 -1.55 -11.10
C VAL A 117 -6.27 -3.07 -11.10
N ARG A 118 -7.34 -3.65 -10.59
CA ARG A 118 -7.55 -5.11 -10.59
C ARG A 118 -8.52 -5.48 -11.68
N ILE A 119 -8.14 -6.42 -12.50
CA ILE A 119 -8.94 -6.91 -13.62
C ILE A 119 -9.12 -8.42 -13.44
N SER A 120 -10.37 -8.86 -13.34
CA SER A 120 -10.71 -10.29 -13.20
C SER A 120 -10.31 -11.08 -14.44
N ASN A 121 -9.77 -12.28 -14.24
CA ASN A 121 -9.30 -13.14 -15.31
C ASN A 121 -10.36 -13.52 -16.37
N PRO A 122 -11.64 -13.78 -16.03
CA PRO A 122 -12.65 -14.09 -17.05
C PRO A 122 -12.81 -13.01 -18.12
N LEU A 123 -12.50 -11.75 -17.75
CA LEU A 123 -12.52 -10.64 -18.71
C LEU A 123 -11.27 -10.64 -19.62
N LEU A 124 -10.11 -11.01 -19.06
CA LEU A 124 -8.81 -10.97 -19.73
C LEU A 124 -8.52 -12.22 -20.56
N PHE A 125 -8.80 -13.41 -20.01
CA PHE A 125 -8.31 -14.69 -20.53
C PHE A 125 -9.37 -15.78 -20.49
N ASP A 126 -9.22 -16.77 -21.36
CA ASP A 126 -9.92 -18.06 -21.22
C ASP A 126 -9.30 -18.89 -20.08
N ILE A 127 -10.05 -19.89 -19.65
CA ILE A 127 -9.60 -20.82 -18.59
C ILE A 127 -8.32 -21.53 -19.04
N GLY A 128 -7.29 -21.48 -18.18
CA GLY A 128 -6.01 -22.14 -18.43
C GLY A 128 -5.17 -21.53 -19.55
N LYS A 129 -5.56 -20.36 -20.10
CA LYS A 129 -4.83 -19.66 -21.16
C LYS A 129 -4.28 -18.32 -20.70
N ALA A 130 -3.31 -17.79 -21.47
CA ALA A 130 -2.70 -16.48 -21.28
C ALA A 130 -2.87 -15.55 -22.50
N ASN A 131 -3.70 -15.94 -23.49
CA ASN A 131 -3.98 -15.09 -24.64
C ASN A 131 -5.11 -14.12 -24.27
N LEU A 132 -4.88 -12.83 -24.48
CA LEU A 132 -5.87 -11.79 -24.21
C LEU A 132 -7.09 -11.97 -25.12
N LYS A 133 -8.27 -11.79 -24.54
CA LYS A 133 -9.55 -11.79 -25.25
C LYS A 133 -9.76 -10.44 -25.92
N SER A 134 -10.39 -10.43 -27.11
CA SER A 134 -10.62 -9.16 -27.83
C SER A 134 -11.52 -8.18 -27.07
N GLY A 135 -12.42 -8.68 -26.23
CA GLY A 135 -13.32 -7.84 -25.43
C GLY A 135 -12.64 -6.93 -24.42
N ILE A 136 -11.39 -7.23 -24.01
CA ILE A 136 -10.66 -6.40 -23.05
C ILE A 136 -9.87 -5.24 -23.71
N PHE A 137 -9.63 -5.30 -25.00
CA PHE A 137 -8.79 -4.32 -25.68
C PHE A 137 -9.24 -2.87 -25.46
N PRO A 138 -10.52 -2.50 -25.54
CA PRO A 138 -10.93 -1.11 -25.27
C PRO A 138 -10.55 -0.62 -23.88
N VAL A 139 -10.54 -1.51 -22.88
CA VAL A 139 -10.13 -1.18 -21.50
C VAL A 139 -8.63 -0.97 -21.42
N LEU A 140 -7.85 -1.87 -22.05
CA LEU A 140 -6.40 -1.76 -22.06
C LEU A 140 -5.92 -0.56 -22.88
N ASP A 141 -6.60 -0.21 -23.97
CA ASP A 141 -6.31 0.99 -24.79
C ASP A 141 -6.48 2.27 -23.99
N GLU A 142 -7.56 2.36 -23.20
CA GLU A 142 -7.80 3.52 -22.35
C GLU A 142 -6.79 3.59 -21.20
N LEU A 143 -6.43 2.44 -20.60
CA LEU A 143 -5.34 2.38 -19.63
C LEU A 143 -4.01 2.78 -20.24
N ALA A 144 -3.72 2.36 -21.46
CA ALA A 144 -2.51 2.76 -22.19
C ALA A 144 -2.47 4.27 -22.41
N THR A 145 -3.58 4.89 -22.79
CA THR A 145 -3.70 6.35 -22.95
C THR A 145 -3.40 7.07 -21.64
N LEU A 146 -3.90 6.56 -20.49
CA LEU A 146 -3.59 7.10 -19.18
C LEU A 146 -2.10 6.96 -18.85
N LEU A 147 -1.51 5.79 -19.14
CA LEU A 147 -0.10 5.52 -18.88
C LEU A 147 0.82 6.35 -19.77
N ASP A 148 0.43 6.65 -21.01
CA ASP A 148 1.23 7.46 -21.94
C ASP A 148 1.38 8.92 -21.48
N THR A 149 0.37 9.44 -20.78
CA THR A 149 0.43 10.79 -20.18
C THR A 149 1.37 10.91 -18.99
N SER A 150 1.95 9.81 -18.54
CA SER A 150 2.81 9.73 -17.34
C SER A 150 4.14 9.04 -17.65
N THR A 151 5.14 9.29 -16.81
CA THR A 151 6.45 8.60 -16.88
C THR A 151 6.62 7.55 -15.78
N PHE A 152 5.53 7.13 -15.12
CA PHE A 152 5.58 6.19 -14.03
C PHE A 152 6.03 4.80 -14.48
N GLN A 153 6.70 4.11 -13.58
CA GLN A 153 6.89 2.67 -13.66
C GLN A 153 5.53 1.98 -13.49
N VAL A 154 5.34 0.87 -14.13
CA VAL A 154 4.11 0.09 -14.08
C VAL A 154 4.44 -1.36 -13.76
N ILE A 155 3.80 -1.91 -12.74
CA ILE A 155 3.99 -3.29 -12.34
C ILE A 155 2.73 -4.06 -12.70
N ILE A 156 2.89 -5.11 -13.49
CA ILE A 156 1.80 -6.01 -13.86
C ILE A 156 1.95 -7.29 -13.06
N GLU A 157 1.01 -7.53 -12.16
CA GLU A 157 1.04 -8.66 -11.22
C GLU A 157 0.00 -9.71 -11.61
N GLY A 158 0.47 -10.95 -11.88
CA GLY A 158 -0.38 -12.09 -12.20
C GLY A 158 -0.69 -12.94 -10.99
N HIS A 159 -1.99 -13.29 -10.82
CA HIS A 159 -2.46 -14.13 -9.72
C HIS A 159 -3.37 -15.25 -10.23
N THR A 160 -3.35 -16.39 -9.52
CA THR A 160 -4.26 -17.51 -9.75
C THR A 160 -5.03 -17.86 -8.48
N ASP A 161 -5.98 -18.74 -8.57
CA ASP A 161 -6.51 -19.48 -7.43
C ASP A 161 -5.55 -20.64 -7.07
N ASN A 162 -5.95 -21.44 -6.07
CA ASN A 162 -5.18 -22.59 -5.61
C ASN A 162 -5.47 -23.90 -6.36
N ILE A 163 -6.24 -23.88 -7.45
CA ILE A 163 -6.44 -25.05 -8.27
C ILE A 163 -5.18 -25.28 -9.10
N PRO A 164 -4.48 -26.41 -8.91
CA PRO A 164 -3.26 -26.67 -9.67
C PRO A 164 -3.53 -26.75 -11.16
N ILE A 165 -2.69 -26.10 -11.96
CA ILE A 165 -2.68 -26.26 -13.41
C ILE A 165 -1.49 -27.12 -13.82
N ASN A 166 -1.73 -28.04 -14.73
CA ASN A 166 -0.70 -28.80 -15.43
C ASN A 166 -1.23 -29.19 -16.80
N ASN A 167 -0.81 -28.47 -17.82
CA ASN A 167 -1.17 -28.73 -19.21
C ASN A 167 0.06 -28.58 -20.12
N GLU A 168 -0.10 -28.72 -21.43
CA GLU A 168 1.00 -28.62 -22.40
C GLU A 168 1.69 -27.24 -22.41
N GLN A 169 1.00 -26.17 -22.02
CA GLN A 169 1.51 -24.81 -22.03
C GLN A 169 2.08 -24.37 -20.67
N PHE A 170 1.47 -24.80 -19.57
CA PHE A 170 1.79 -24.34 -18.23
C PHE A 170 1.87 -25.52 -17.25
N ARG A 171 3.01 -25.68 -16.59
CA ARG A 171 3.26 -26.75 -15.62
C ARG A 171 2.82 -26.38 -14.20
N SER A 172 2.61 -25.07 -13.95
CA SER A 172 2.28 -24.57 -12.61
C SER A 172 1.51 -23.26 -12.67
N ASN A 173 0.87 -22.90 -11.56
CA ASN A 173 0.24 -21.60 -11.35
C ASN A 173 1.25 -20.44 -11.43
N TRP A 174 2.54 -20.68 -11.16
CA TRP A 174 3.60 -19.71 -11.37
C TRP A 174 3.78 -19.37 -12.85
N GLU A 175 3.92 -20.40 -13.69
CA GLU A 175 4.07 -20.22 -15.15
C GLU A 175 2.85 -19.52 -15.75
N LEU A 176 1.64 -19.95 -15.37
CA LEU A 176 0.41 -19.33 -15.86
C LEU A 176 0.30 -17.85 -15.46
N SER A 177 0.58 -17.53 -14.20
CA SER A 177 0.52 -16.14 -13.73
C SER A 177 1.59 -15.26 -14.37
N ALA A 178 2.80 -15.80 -14.61
CA ALA A 178 3.87 -15.11 -15.33
C ALA A 178 3.48 -14.82 -16.77
N ALA A 179 2.99 -15.83 -17.50
CA ALA A 179 2.56 -15.66 -18.88
C ALA A 179 1.44 -14.62 -19.03
N ARG A 180 0.51 -14.57 -18.08
CA ARG A 180 -0.58 -13.58 -18.08
C ARG A 180 -0.10 -12.17 -17.83
N SER A 181 0.80 -11.95 -16.86
CA SER A 181 1.37 -10.63 -16.63
C SER A 181 2.20 -10.16 -17.83
N VAL A 182 2.99 -11.04 -18.44
CA VAL A 182 3.76 -10.74 -19.66
C VAL A 182 2.84 -10.39 -20.83
N ALA A 183 1.75 -11.14 -21.06
CA ALA A 183 0.81 -10.86 -22.15
C ALA A 183 0.20 -9.45 -22.08
N VAL A 184 -0.08 -8.95 -20.86
CA VAL A 184 -0.55 -7.57 -20.66
C VAL A 184 0.57 -6.56 -20.94
N VAL A 185 1.80 -6.82 -20.49
CA VAL A 185 2.95 -5.97 -20.80
C VAL A 185 3.19 -5.88 -22.30
N GLU A 186 3.21 -7.02 -23.00
CA GLU A 186 3.39 -7.08 -24.46
C GLU A 186 2.33 -6.27 -25.19
N TYR A 187 1.08 -6.31 -24.71
CA TYR A 187 0.00 -5.52 -25.28
C TYR A 187 0.29 -4.01 -25.15
N PHE A 188 0.69 -3.52 -23.98
CA PHE A 188 1.02 -2.12 -23.79
C PHE A 188 2.25 -1.68 -24.61
N VAL A 189 3.25 -2.54 -24.71
CA VAL A 189 4.42 -2.29 -25.57
C VAL A 189 4.03 -2.25 -27.05
N HIS A 190 3.11 -3.10 -27.49
CA HIS A 190 2.58 -3.08 -28.85
C HIS A 190 1.83 -1.77 -29.17
N LEU A 191 1.18 -1.16 -28.18
CA LEU A 191 0.56 0.16 -28.30
C LEU A 191 1.57 1.32 -28.32
N GLY A 192 2.88 1.05 -28.16
CA GLY A 192 3.97 2.03 -28.26
C GLY A 192 4.48 2.56 -26.95
N LEU A 193 4.06 2.07 -25.80
CA LEU A 193 4.60 2.46 -24.51
C LEU A 193 6.04 1.91 -24.33
N ASP A 194 6.92 2.69 -23.68
CA ASP A 194 8.31 2.29 -23.45
C ASP A 194 8.39 1.02 -22.57
N PRO A 195 8.96 -0.10 -23.09
CA PRO A 195 9.09 -1.35 -22.35
C PRO A 195 9.88 -1.22 -21.06
N LYS A 196 10.79 -0.27 -20.94
CA LYS A 196 11.58 -0.01 -19.73
C LYS A 196 10.74 0.41 -18.53
N ARG A 197 9.50 0.82 -18.77
CA ARG A 197 8.56 1.24 -17.73
C ARG A 197 7.83 0.06 -17.08
N PHE A 198 7.89 -1.12 -17.67
CA PHE A 198 7.08 -2.25 -17.24
C PHE A 198 7.88 -3.29 -16.48
N THR A 199 7.28 -3.82 -15.44
CA THR A 199 7.75 -4.99 -14.69
C THR A 199 6.63 -6.01 -14.63
N ALA A 200 6.85 -7.22 -15.16
CA ALA A 200 5.93 -8.34 -15.00
C ALA A 200 6.30 -9.14 -13.75
N VAL A 201 5.32 -9.39 -12.90
CA VAL A 201 5.48 -10.15 -11.65
C VAL A 201 4.47 -11.28 -11.62
N ALA A 202 4.89 -12.44 -11.19
CA ALA A 202 4.04 -13.60 -10.97
C ALA A 202 3.95 -13.92 -9.47
N TYR A 203 2.76 -14.16 -8.97
CA TYR A 203 2.54 -14.59 -7.59
C TYR A 203 1.87 -15.97 -7.48
N GLY A 204 1.41 -16.53 -8.61
CA GLY A 204 0.66 -17.77 -8.58
C GLY A 204 -0.52 -17.67 -7.62
N GLU A 205 -0.68 -18.67 -6.75
CA GLU A 205 -1.75 -18.78 -5.74
C GLU A 205 -1.38 -18.17 -4.38
N TYR A 206 -0.16 -17.66 -4.21
CA TYR A 206 0.43 -17.35 -2.89
C TYR A 206 0.09 -15.96 -2.35
N ARG A 207 -0.66 -15.14 -3.12
CA ARG A 207 -1.20 -13.85 -2.67
C ARG A 207 -2.70 -13.75 -2.91
N PRO A 208 -3.52 -14.55 -2.22
CA PRO A 208 -4.96 -14.53 -2.38
C PRO A 208 -5.54 -13.25 -1.76
N LEU A 209 -6.59 -12.70 -2.40
CA LEU A 209 -7.42 -11.62 -1.83
C LEU A 209 -8.49 -12.19 -0.90
N GLU A 210 -9.02 -13.36 -1.24
CA GLU A 210 -10.08 -14.04 -0.52
C GLU A 210 -9.70 -15.50 -0.29
N PRO A 211 -10.27 -16.15 0.71
CA PRO A 211 -10.06 -17.58 0.92
C PRO A 211 -10.47 -18.39 -0.32
N ASN A 212 -9.61 -19.31 -0.74
CA ASN A 212 -9.85 -20.18 -1.90
C ASN A 212 -10.92 -21.26 -1.69
N ILE A 213 -11.62 -21.24 -0.56
CA ILE A 213 -12.61 -22.27 -0.16
C ILE A 213 -13.84 -22.19 -1.07
N THR A 214 -14.32 -21.00 -1.36
CA THR A 214 -15.51 -20.78 -2.19
C THR A 214 -15.17 -20.54 -3.66
N SER A 215 -16.11 -20.78 -4.57
CA SER A 215 -15.98 -20.47 -5.99
C SER A 215 -15.80 -18.97 -6.23
N GLU A 216 -16.51 -18.15 -5.46
CA GLU A 216 -16.46 -16.70 -5.49
C GLU A 216 -15.09 -16.16 -5.04
N GLY A 217 -14.54 -16.71 -3.94
CA GLY A 217 -13.21 -16.38 -3.47
C GLY A 217 -12.13 -16.72 -4.51
N ARG A 218 -12.20 -17.92 -5.09
CA ARG A 218 -11.30 -18.30 -6.19
C ARG A 218 -11.43 -17.39 -7.42
N ALA A 219 -12.65 -16.97 -7.76
CA ALA A 219 -12.88 -16.06 -8.88
C ALA A 219 -12.21 -14.70 -8.66
N LYS A 220 -12.27 -14.15 -7.44
CA LYS A 220 -11.58 -12.91 -7.05
C LYS A 220 -10.05 -13.07 -7.05
N ASN A 221 -9.55 -14.25 -6.71
CA ASN A 221 -8.11 -14.54 -6.70
C ASN A 221 -7.53 -14.64 -8.11
N ARG A 222 -8.29 -15.15 -9.07
CA ARG A 222 -7.90 -15.18 -10.50
C ARG A 222 -7.99 -13.79 -11.11
N ARG A 223 -6.90 -13.04 -11.09
CA ARG A 223 -6.84 -11.65 -11.55
C ARG A 223 -5.47 -11.26 -12.08
N VAL A 224 -5.42 -10.14 -12.78
CA VAL A 224 -4.21 -9.37 -13.04
C VAL A 224 -4.37 -8.01 -12.37
N GLU A 225 -3.33 -7.54 -11.74
CA GLU A 225 -3.27 -6.21 -11.14
C GLU A 225 -2.27 -5.34 -11.89
N VAL A 226 -2.68 -4.13 -12.26
CA VAL A 226 -1.82 -3.09 -12.83
C VAL A 226 -1.55 -2.10 -11.70
N PHE A 227 -0.35 -2.10 -11.17
CA PHE A 227 0.05 -1.20 -10.10
C PHE A 227 0.92 -0.07 -10.65
N ILE A 228 0.53 1.16 -10.35
CA ILE A 228 1.20 2.40 -10.75
C ILE A 228 1.68 3.09 -9.48
N PRO A 229 2.94 2.95 -9.06
CA PRO A 229 3.47 3.59 -7.87
C PRO A 229 3.60 5.10 -8.08
N TYR A 230 3.33 5.90 -7.03
CA TYR A 230 3.53 7.36 -7.08
C TYR A 230 5.00 7.79 -7.04
N THR A 231 5.90 6.89 -6.66
CA THR A 231 7.34 7.15 -6.62
C THR A 231 8.06 6.17 -7.53
N ASN A 232 8.97 6.67 -8.36
CA ASN A 232 9.84 5.85 -9.21
C ASN A 232 10.92 5.09 -8.41
N GLN A 233 10.74 4.88 -7.11
CA GLN A 233 11.68 4.16 -6.26
C GLN A 233 11.52 2.64 -6.42
N MET A 234 11.77 2.13 -7.64
CA MET A 234 12.38 0.81 -7.76
C MET A 234 13.89 1.03 -7.96
N GLU A 235 14.56 1.41 -6.89
CA GLU A 235 15.98 1.09 -6.79
C GLU A 235 16.06 -0.45 -6.67
N HIS A 236 16.13 -1.12 -7.81
CA HIS A 236 16.75 -2.43 -7.80
C HIS A 236 18.16 -2.18 -7.25
N PRO A 237 18.57 -2.83 -6.14
CA PRO A 237 19.97 -2.78 -5.76
C PRO A 237 20.77 -3.16 -7.01
N PRO A 238 21.81 -2.40 -7.38
CA PRO A 238 22.61 -2.73 -8.55
C PRO A 238 23.03 -4.18 -8.39
N LEU A 239 22.78 -4.99 -9.42
CA LEU A 239 23.31 -6.35 -9.48
C LEU A 239 24.80 -6.19 -9.25
N GLN A 240 25.25 -6.58 -8.06
CA GLN A 240 26.68 -6.58 -7.75
C GLN A 240 27.34 -7.45 -8.81
N ASP A 241 28.33 -6.85 -9.50
CA ASP A 241 29.12 -7.51 -10.52
C ASP A 241 29.57 -8.91 -9.99
N LEU A 242 28.87 -9.95 -10.43
CA LEU A 242 29.29 -11.34 -10.20
C LEU A 242 30.43 -11.75 -11.13
N THR A 243 31.09 -10.80 -11.76
CA THR A 243 32.26 -11.01 -12.65
C THR A 243 33.59 -10.72 -11.96
N LYS A 244 33.76 -11.17 -10.72
CA LYS A 244 35.08 -11.22 -10.08
C LYS A 244 35.26 -12.61 -9.45
N GLU A 245 35.57 -13.59 -10.28
CA GLU A 245 36.46 -14.70 -9.98
C GLU A 245 37.27 -15.04 -11.25
#